data_5a2c1fd8d78d08ae67055e54f4573333
#
_entry.id   5a2c1fd8d78d08ae67055e54f4573333
#
_cell.length_a   1.000
_cell.length_b   1.000
_cell.length_c   1.000
_cell.angle_alpha   90.00
_cell.angle_beta   90.00
_cell.angle_gamma   90.00
#
_symmetry.space_group_name_H-M   'P 1'
#
loop_
_entity.id
_entity.type
_entity.pdbx_description
1 polymer ?
#
loop_
_entity_poly.entity_id
_entity_poly.type
_entity_poly.pdbx_seq_one_letter_code
_entity_poly.pdbx_strand_id
1 'polypeptide(L)'
;MPRRLALLALLSVLSLASTGRAQELDQAVAGLESTYGKVNDLRAEFTQAAHNRSLGQDIKAEGTVYLKKGGKMRWDYKSPSPQQIVSDGSSLWVYTPELNQVNKGSAPKALAGPAGSFLAGLGRVRDQFTVRFLDPASKVDASGRPVLDLTPKNPSPLLTRLVLTVDPKDSIVRQAVLYDQFQNTVTMTFTKVTVNAGLADSLFAFTPPAGAAVVPLEPR
;
A
#
# COMPACT_ATOMS: atom_id res chain seq x y z
N MET A 1 -60.96 -5.05 16.71
CA MET A 1 -59.85 -4.17 16.34
C MET A 1 -58.59 -4.63 17.07
N PRO A 2 -57.72 -5.39 16.44
CA PRO A 2 -56.28 -5.32 16.71
C PRO A 2 -55.46 -5.64 15.43
N ARG A 3 -55.10 -4.62 14.65
CA ARG A 3 -54.29 -4.85 13.43
C ARG A 3 -53.23 -3.75 13.17
N ARG A 4 -52.90 -2.93 14.17
CA ARG A 4 -51.98 -1.78 13.99
C ARG A 4 -50.69 -1.83 14.81
N LEU A 5 -50.38 -2.89 15.59
CA LEU A 5 -49.14 -2.99 16.39
C LEU A 5 -48.03 -3.84 15.78
N ALA A 6 -48.27 -4.55 14.68
CA ALA A 6 -47.25 -5.43 14.10
C ALA A 6 -46.29 -4.75 13.09
N LEU A 7 -46.56 -3.51 12.61
CA LEU A 7 -45.72 -2.84 11.60
C LEU A 7 -44.58 -1.98 12.17
N LEU A 8 -44.56 -1.68 13.45
CA LEU A 8 -43.53 -0.83 14.07
C LEU A 8 -42.31 -1.61 14.56
N ALA A 9 -42.39 -2.92 14.72
CA ALA A 9 -41.27 -3.75 15.17
C ALA A 9 -40.28 -4.14 14.06
N LEU A 10 -40.70 -4.09 12.79
CA LEU A 10 -39.82 -4.49 11.66
C LEU A 10 -38.87 -3.38 11.20
N LEU A 11 -39.15 -2.09 11.47
CA LEU A 11 -38.28 -0.98 11.10
C LEU A 11 -37.11 -0.77 12.06
N SER A 12 -37.20 -1.26 13.30
CA SER A 12 -36.12 -1.05 14.29
C SER A 12 -34.96 -2.02 14.18
N VAL A 13 -35.12 -3.17 13.51
CA VAL A 13 -34.07 -4.17 13.35
C VAL A 13 -33.10 -3.80 12.21
N LEU A 14 -33.57 -3.06 11.18
CA LEU A 14 -32.69 -2.63 10.06
C LEU A 14 -31.69 -1.54 10.46
N SER A 15 -32.02 -0.73 11.47
CA SER A 15 -31.13 0.38 11.91
C SER A 15 -29.97 -0.08 12.77
N LEU A 16 -30.08 -1.19 13.48
CA LEU A 16 -29.00 -1.74 14.33
C LEU A 16 -27.89 -2.43 13.53
N ALA A 17 -28.22 -3.00 12.37
CA ALA A 17 -27.23 -3.67 11.52
C ALA A 17 -26.31 -2.70 10.77
N SER A 18 -26.77 -1.47 10.50
CA SER A 18 -25.95 -0.44 9.81
C SER A 18 -24.97 0.25 10.75
N THR A 19 -25.32 0.44 12.02
CA THR A 19 -24.40 1.04 13.02
C THR A 19 -23.24 0.11 13.37
N GLY A 20 -23.48 -1.20 13.48
CA GLY A 20 -22.39 -2.18 13.73
C GLY A 20 -21.36 -2.27 12.61
N ARG A 21 -21.82 -2.16 11.34
CA ARG A 21 -20.91 -2.23 10.17
C ARG A 21 -20.02 -1.00 10.04
N ALA A 22 -20.56 0.19 10.30
CA ALA A 22 -19.78 1.42 10.28
C ALA A 22 -18.71 1.40 11.39
N GLN A 23 -19.06 0.91 12.58
CA GLN A 23 -18.15 0.80 13.71
C GLN A 23 -16.99 -0.18 13.45
N GLU A 24 -17.24 -1.33 12.81
CA GLU A 24 -16.19 -2.30 12.47
C GLU A 24 -15.21 -1.74 11.42
N LEU A 25 -15.71 -1.05 10.39
CA LEU A 25 -14.86 -0.40 9.40
C LEU A 25 -14.01 0.68 10.06
N ASP A 26 -14.62 1.51 10.91
CA ASP A 26 -13.91 2.56 11.64
C ASP A 26 -12.82 2.00 12.54
N GLN A 27 -13.07 0.88 13.22
CA GLN A 27 -12.07 0.18 14.03
C GLN A 27 -10.91 -0.35 13.19
N ALA A 28 -11.18 -0.98 12.05
CA ALA A 28 -10.15 -1.51 11.16
C ALA A 28 -9.26 -0.38 10.61
N VAL A 29 -9.86 0.73 10.16
CA VAL A 29 -9.10 1.87 9.63
C VAL A 29 -8.36 2.61 10.74
N ALA A 30 -8.98 2.83 11.90
CA ALA A 30 -8.33 3.46 13.05
C ALA A 30 -7.14 2.62 13.57
N GLY A 31 -7.29 1.30 13.60
CA GLY A 31 -6.19 0.39 13.94
C GLY A 31 -5.01 0.53 12.98
N LEU A 32 -5.29 0.53 11.68
CA LEU A 32 -4.29 0.75 10.63
C LEU A 32 -3.56 2.10 10.81
N GLU A 33 -4.31 3.21 10.92
CA GLU A 33 -3.74 4.54 11.08
C GLU A 33 -2.94 4.69 12.38
N SER A 34 -3.45 4.14 13.49
CA SER A 34 -2.76 4.15 14.78
C SER A 34 -1.45 3.37 14.74
N THR A 35 -1.44 2.20 14.13
CA THR A 35 -0.24 1.37 13.99
C THR A 35 0.81 2.08 13.16
N TYR A 36 0.47 2.51 11.94
CA TYR A 36 1.44 3.17 11.06
C TYR A 36 1.85 4.56 11.57
N GLY A 37 1.01 5.23 12.35
CA GLY A 37 1.39 6.47 13.04
C GLY A 37 2.54 6.29 14.05
N LYS A 38 2.67 5.11 14.64
CA LYS A 38 3.71 4.73 15.62
C LYS A 38 4.92 4.05 14.97
N VAL A 39 4.81 3.58 13.73
CA VAL A 39 5.92 2.97 13.00
C VAL A 39 6.92 4.05 12.61
N ASN A 40 8.15 3.97 13.11
CA ASN A 40 9.26 4.82 12.71
C ASN A 40 10.03 4.22 11.53
N ASP A 41 10.19 2.90 11.53
CA ASP A 41 10.78 2.15 10.43
C ASP A 41 10.11 0.78 10.30
N LEU A 42 10.20 0.20 9.11
CA LEU A 42 9.67 -1.12 8.77
C LEU A 42 10.63 -1.83 7.82
N ARG A 43 10.82 -3.12 8.04
CA ARG A 43 11.45 -4.06 7.12
C ARG A 43 10.50 -5.20 6.82
N ALA A 44 10.39 -5.60 5.55
CA ALA A 44 9.63 -6.78 5.15
C ALA A 44 10.29 -7.48 3.94
N GLU A 45 10.05 -8.77 3.79
CA GLU A 45 10.21 -9.44 2.52
C GLU A 45 8.93 -9.26 1.71
N PHE A 46 9.04 -9.10 0.40
CA PHE A 46 7.88 -8.98 -0.46
C PHE A 46 7.94 -9.92 -1.65
N THR A 47 6.77 -10.31 -2.12
CA THR A 47 6.54 -10.84 -3.45
C THR A 47 5.60 -9.89 -4.20
N GLN A 48 5.87 -9.71 -5.48
CA GLN A 48 5.08 -8.88 -6.38
C GLN A 48 4.55 -9.73 -7.54
N ALA A 49 3.29 -9.54 -7.89
CA ALA A 49 2.72 -10.03 -9.14
C ALA A 49 2.09 -8.84 -9.88
N ALA A 50 2.67 -8.46 -11.01
CA ALA A 50 2.14 -7.42 -11.87
C ALA A 50 1.41 -8.08 -13.04
N HIS A 51 0.11 -7.82 -13.18
CA HIS A 51 -0.74 -8.33 -14.25
C HIS A 51 -1.04 -7.22 -15.25
N ASN A 52 -0.65 -7.43 -16.50
CA ASN A 52 -1.06 -6.56 -17.60
C ASN A 52 -2.32 -7.13 -18.24
N ARG A 53 -3.43 -6.44 -18.06
CA ARG A 53 -4.74 -6.89 -18.53
C ARG A 53 -4.83 -7.02 -20.05
N SER A 54 -4.23 -6.08 -20.78
CA SER A 54 -4.29 -6.03 -22.24
C SER A 54 -3.47 -7.14 -22.88
N LEU A 55 -2.35 -7.51 -22.26
CA LEU A 55 -1.44 -8.54 -22.76
C LEU A 55 -1.71 -9.93 -22.16
N GLY A 56 -2.52 -10.00 -21.08
CA GLY A 56 -2.73 -11.24 -20.33
C GLY A 56 -1.43 -11.79 -19.70
N GLN A 57 -0.47 -10.93 -19.41
CA GLN A 57 0.86 -11.31 -18.92
C GLN A 57 1.02 -11.00 -17.44
N ASP A 58 1.63 -11.95 -16.73
CA ASP A 58 2.02 -11.81 -15.34
C ASP A 58 3.55 -11.71 -15.24
N ILE A 59 4.02 -10.67 -14.56
CA ILE A 59 5.42 -10.51 -14.18
C ILE A 59 5.50 -10.67 -12.67
N LYS A 60 6.33 -11.61 -12.21
CA LYS A 60 6.58 -11.85 -10.80
C LYS A 60 7.94 -11.30 -10.40
N ALA A 61 7.99 -10.74 -9.22
CA ALA A 61 9.23 -10.25 -8.62
C ALA A 61 9.22 -10.51 -7.11
N GLU A 62 10.38 -10.50 -6.49
CA GLU A 62 10.55 -10.63 -5.05
C GLU A 62 11.75 -9.83 -4.56
N GLY A 63 11.74 -9.52 -3.28
CA GLY A 63 12.83 -8.76 -2.69
C GLY A 63 12.61 -8.42 -1.23
N THR A 64 13.31 -7.38 -0.79
CA THR A 64 13.20 -6.82 0.57
C THR A 64 12.89 -5.33 0.47
N VAL A 65 11.95 -4.88 1.29
CA VAL A 65 11.61 -3.47 1.42
C VAL A 65 11.98 -2.96 2.80
N TYR A 66 12.48 -1.73 2.84
CA TYR A 66 12.78 -0.98 4.03
C TYR A 66 12.12 0.40 3.90
N LEU A 67 11.35 0.78 4.90
CA LEU A 67 10.67 2.07 4.97
C LEU A 67 11.08 2.76 6.28
N LYS A 68 11.23 4.10 6.24
CA LYS A 68 11.50 4.90 7.44
C LYS A 68 10.83 6.27 7.33
N LYS A 69 10.34 6.80 8.43
CA LYS A 69 9.76 8.15 8.48
C LYS A 69 10.64 9.18 7.77
N GLY A 70 10.02 10.20 7.19
CA GLY A 70 10.71 11.22 6.40
C GLY A 70 10.85 10.88 4.92
N GLY A 71 10.02 9.99 4.40
CA GLY A 71 10.01 9.61 2.98
C GLY A 71 11.20 8.75 2.57
N LYS A 72 11.91 8.17 3.55
CA LYS A 72 13.04 7.28 3.29
C LYS A 72 12.52 5.89 2.96
N MET A 73 12.99 5.33 1.86
CA MET A 73 12.64 3.97 1.44
C MET A 73 13.79 3.32 0.69
N ARG A 74 13.80 1.98 0.73
CA ARG A 74 14.68 1.15 -0.08
C ARG A 74 13.95 -0.13 -0.45
N TRP A 75 13.96 -0.43 -1.76
CA TRP A 75 13.45 -1.66 -2.32
C TRP A 75 14.61 -2.38 -3.01
N ASP A 76 14.96 -3.53 -2.51
CA ASP A 76 15.98 -4.39 -3.10
C ASP A 76 15.28 -5.56 -3.79
N TYR A 77 15.05 -5.46 -5.10
CA TYR A 77 14.57 -6.56 -5.93
C TYR A 77 15.68 -7.57 -6.16
N LYS A 78 15.34 -8.86 -6.04
CA LYS A 78 16.25 -10.00 -6.24
C LYS A 78 15.95 -10.76 -7.51
N SER A 79 14.68 -10.92 -7.83
CA SER A 79 14.15 -11.69 -8.94
C SER A 79 13.02 -10.89 -9.62
N PRO A 80 12.83 -10.98 -10.98
CA PRO A 80 13.63 -11.76 -11.93
C PRO A 80 15.00 -11.15 -12.21
N SER A 81 15.14 -9.83 -12.05
CA SER A 81 16.40 -9.10 -12.24
C SER A 81 16.69 -8.22 -11.03
N PRO A 82 17.93 -8.14 -10.56
CA PRO A 82 18.33 -7.23 -9.50
C PRO A 82 18.03 -5.78 -9.86
N GLN A 83 17.36 -5.06 -8.96
CA GLN A 83 17.14 -3.63 -9.07
C GLN A 83 17.09 -3.02 -7.67
N GLN A 84 17.55 -1.80 -7.52
CA GLN A 84 17.45 -1.05 -6.27
C GLN A 84 16.69 0.25 -6.51
N ILE A 85 15.67 0.50 -5.68
CA ILE A 85 14.98 1.78 -5.62
C ILE A 85 15.24 2.35 -4.24
N VAL A 86 15.93 3.49 -4.17
CA VAL A 86 16.33 4.09 -2.90
C VAL A 86 15.88 5.54 -2.85
N SER A 87 15.30 5.96 -1.72
CA SER A 87 15.00 7.36 -1.42
C SER A 87 15.55 7.73 -0.04
N ASP A 88 16.22 8.87 0.03
CA ASP A 88 16.63 9.51 1.29
C ASP A 88 15.59 10.51 1.83
N GLY A 89 14.43 10.61 1.17
CA GLY A 89 13.38 11.60 1.42
C GLY A 89 13.46 12.85 0.54
N SER A 90 14.62 13.13 -0.06
CA SER A 90 14.84 14.26 -0.96
C SER A 90 15.05 13.82 -2.40
N SER A 91 15.90 12.85 -2.60
CA SER A 91 16.23 12.27 -3.89
C SER A 91 15.70 10.84 -3.99
N LEU A 92 15.40 10.43 -5.21
CA LEU A 92 15.06 9.05 -5.57
C LEU A 92 16.08 8.55 -6.60
N TRP A 93 16.59 7.37 -6.37
CA TRP A 93 17.46 6.64 -7.28
C TRP A 93 16.84 5.30 -7.64
N VAL A 94 16.85 4.97 -8.93
CA VAL A 94 16.49 3.65 -9.44
C VAL A 94 17.73 3.09 -10.16
N TYR A 95 18.38 2.14 -9.53
CA TYR A 95 19.59 1.50 -10.08
C TYR A 95 19.24 0.15 -10.71
N THR A 96 19.59 -0.01 -11.97
CA THR A 96 19.44 -1.25 -12.73
C THR A 96 20.83 -1.78 -13.07
N PRO A 97 21.36 -2.76 -12.31
CA PRO A 97 22.71 -3.28 -12.50
C PRO A 97 22.98 -3.80 -13.90
N GLU A 98 22.03 -4.52 -14.52
CA GLU A 98 22.16 -5.08 -15.86
C GLU A 98 22.45 -4.02 -16.94
N LEU A 99 21.94 -2.79 -16.74
CA LEU A 99 22.18 -1.66 -17.64
C LEU A 99 23.35 -0.78 -17.17
N ASN A 100 23.90 -1.05 -15.98
CA ASN A 100 24.82 -0.17 -15.26
C ASN A 100 24.33 1.29 -15.25
N GLN A 101 23.02 1.49 -14.99
CA GLN A 101 22.35 2.79 -15.08
C GLN A 101 21.62 3.13 -13.79
N VAL A 102 21.73 4.39 -13.39
CA VAL A 102 21.00 5.00 -12.28
C VAL A 102 20.10 6.10 -12.82
N ASN A 103 18.79 5.95 -12.65
CA ASN A 103 17.84 7.03 -12.88
C ASN A 103 17.68 7.82 -11.57
N LYS A 104 17.94 9.13 -11.60
CA LYS A 104 17.90 10.01 -10.42
C LYS A 104 16.82 11.07 -10.57
N GLY A 105 16.00 11.26 -9.55
CA GLY A 105 14.95 12.30 -9.52
C GLY A 105 14.72 12.85 -8.12
N SER A 106 13.75 13.75 -8.01
CA SER A 106 13.27 14.28 -6.73
C SER A 106 12.27 13.29 -6.12
N ALA A 107 12.52 12.82 -4.89
CA ALA A 107 11.63 11.91 -4.19
C ALA A 107 10.22 12.51 -3.99
N PRO A 108 10.03 13.78 -3.55
CA PRO A 108 8.71 14.36 -3.41
C PRO A 108 7.91 14.40 -4.72
N LYS A 109 8.56 14.62 -5.87
CA LYS A 109 7.91 14.63 -7.19
C LYS A 109 7.55 13.21 -7.65
N ALA A 110 8.47 12.27 -7.51
CA ALA A 110 8.28 10.89 -7.95
C ALA A 110 7.25 10.14 -7.07
N LEU A 111 7.17 10.50 -5.79
CA LEU A 111 6.26 9.92 -4.81
C LEU A 111 5.00 10.76 -4.59
N ALA A 112 4.78 11.79 -5.41
CA ALA A 112 3.56 12.58 -5.34
C ALA A 112 2.33 11.74 -5.72
N GLY A 113 1.25 11.96 -4.98
CA GLY A 113 -0.01 11.24 -5.21
C GLY A 113 -0.21 10.01 -4.34
N PRO A 114 -1.36 9.33 -4.50
CA PRO A 114 -1.80 8.27 -3.58
C PRO A 114 -0.87 7.05 -3.52
N ALA A 115 -0.28 6.65 -4.66
CA ALA A 115 0.65 5.51 -4.70
C ALA A 115 1.94 5.80 -3.91
N GLY A 116 2.52 6.97 -4.08
CA GLY A 116 3.70 7.40 -3.34
C GLY A 116 3.42 7.57 -1.84
N SER A 117 2.27 8.12 -1.51
CA SER A 117 1.82 8.25 -0.11
C SER A 117 1.63 6.88 0.56
N PHE A 118 1.15 5.88 -0.19
CA PHE A 118 1.09 4.50 0.29
C PHE A 118 2.50 3.95 0.56
N LEU A 119 3.46 4.20 -0.35
CA LEU A 119 4.85 3.76 -0.19
C LEU A 119 5.60 4.52 0.91
N ALA A 120 5.25 5.79 1.12
CA ALA A 120 5.88 6.65 2.14
C ALA A 120 5.33 6.45 3.57
N GLY A 121 4.25 5.69 3.71
CA GLY A 121 3.66 5.36 5.01
C GLY A 121 2.15 5.61 5.09
N LEU A 122 1.42 4.63 5.56
CA LEU A 122 -0.04 4.57 5.62
C LEU A 122 -0.67 5.43 6.74
N GLY A 123 0.03 6.45 7.24
CA GLY A 123 -0.34 7.14 8.49
C GLY A 123 -1.67 7.88 8.47
N ARG A 124 -2.26 8.19 7.30
CA ARG A 124 -3.53 8.94 7.19
C ARG A 124 -4.33 8.49 5.97
N VAL A 125 -4.88 7.28 6.07
CA VAL A 125 -5.64 6.66 4.98
C VAL A 125 -6.90 7.46 4.67
N ARG A 126 -7.62 7.92 5.71
CA ARG A 126 -8.86 8.69 5.55
C ARG A 126 -8.66 10.04 4.88
N ASP A 127 -7.49 10.66 5.00
CA ASP A 127 -7.23 11.94 4.35
C ASP A 127 -7.20 11.80 2.82
N GLN A 128 -6.71 10.67 2.33
CA GLN A 128 -6.43 10.45 0.91
C GLN A 128 -7.42 9.54 0.21
N PHE A 129 -8.12 8.68 0.97
CA PHE A 129 -9.00 7.66 0.41
C PHE A 129 -10.39 7.68 1.02
N THR A 130 -11.38 7.32 0.21
CA THR A 130 -12.66 6.80 0.69
C THR A 130 -12.49 5.31 0.90
N VAL A 131 -12.86 4.80 2.09
CA VAL A 131 -12.62 3.41 2.49
C VAL A 131 -13.93 2.68 2.71
N ARG A 132 -14.00 1.44 2.25
CA ARG A 132 -15.08 0.50 2.55
C ARG A 132 -14.52 -0.92 2.69
N PHE A 133 -15.29 -1.86 3.20
CA PHE A 133 -14.93 -3.26 3.03
C PHE A 133 -15.04 -3.67 1.56
N LEU A 134 -14.12 -4.53 1.08
CA LEU A 134 -14.16 -5.06 -0.29
C LEU A 134 -15.46 -5.82 -0.54
N ASP A 135 -15.80 -6.72 0.36
CA ASP A 135 -17.10 -7.39 0.40
C ASP A 135 -17.83 -7.01 1.70
N PRO A 136 -18.92 -6.23 1.61
CA PRO A 136 -19.69 -5.86 2.80
C PRO A 136 -20.31 -7.05 3.54
N ALA A 137 -20.44 -8.21 2.91
CA ALA A 137 -21.02 -9.41 3.53
C ALA A 137 -19.97 -10.20 4.33
N SER A 138 -18.83 -10.51 3.72
CA SER A 138 -17.76 -11.30 4.37
C SER A 138 -16.79 -10.44 5.17
N LYS A 139 -16.50 -9.19 4.73
CA LYS A 139 -15.57 -8.21 5.33
C LYS A 139 -14.12 -8.70 5.45
N VAL A 140 -13.89 -10.00 5.41
CA VAL A 140 -12.59 -10.66 5.65
C VAL A 140 -12.29 -11.64 4.53
N ASP A 141 -11.00 -11.94 4.37
CA ASP A 141 -10.52 -13.04 3.53
C ASP A 141 -10.72 -14.42 4.20
N ALA A 142 -10.33 -15.48 3.50
CA ALA A 142 -10.41 -16.85 4.00
C ALA A 142 -9.61 -17.10 5.29
N SER A 143 -8.69 -16.20 5.66
CA SER A 143 -7.89 -16.26 6.88
C SER A 143 -8.43 -15.37 7.99
N GLY A 144 -9.62 -14.77 7.82
CA GLY A 144 -10.25 -13.88 8.79
C GLY A 144 -9.63 -12.48 8.86
N ARG A 145 -8.88 -12.05 7.84
CA ARG A 145 -8.25 -10.74 7.79
C ARG A 145 -9.16 -9.73 7.09
N PRO A 146 -9.41 -8.55 7.69
CA PRO A 146 -10.15 -7.47 7.04
C PRO A 146 -9.58 -7.11 5.67
N VAL A 147 -10.45 -7.01 4.67
CA VAL A 147 -10.10 -6.59 3.32
C VAL A 147 -10.78 -5.26 3.02
N LEU A 148 -9.97 -4.23 2.91
CA LEU A 148 -10.40 -2.85 2.70
C LEU A 148 -10.26 -2.47 1.23
N ASP A 149 -11.28 -1.84 0.67
CA ASP A 149 -11.31 -1.25 -0.67
C ASP A 149 -11.21 0.26 -0.55
N LEU A 150 -10.15 0.83 -1.11
CA LEU A 150 -9.80 2.22 -1.00
C LEU A 150 -9.87 2.90 -2.36
N THR A 151 -10.71 3.93 -2.47
CA THR A 151 -10.79 4.79 -3.65
C THR A 151 -10.07 6.11 -3.37
N PRO A 152 -9.03 6.48 -4.13
CA PRO A 152 -8.36 7.76 -3.96
C PRO A 152 -9.34 8.93 -4.12
N LYS A 153 -9.29 9.92 -3.21
CA LYS A 153 -10.07 11.17 -3.34
C LYS A 153 -9.58 12.01 -4.52
N ASN A 154 -8.28 11.92 -4.80
CA ASN A 154 -7.64 12.52 -5.97
C ASN A 154 -7.00 11.39 -6.79
N PRO A 155 -7.75 10.77 -7.71
CA PRO A 155 -7.24 9.66 -8.51
C PRO A 155 -6.15 10.14 -9.49
N SER A 156 -5.21 9.24 -9.77
CA SER A 156 -4.20 9.45 -10.81
C SER A 156 -4.25 8.29 -11.81
N PRO A 157 -3.70 8.46 -13.04
CA PRO A 157 -3.61 7.35 -13.99
C PRO A 157 -2.92 6.10 -13.43
N LEU A 158 -2.00 6.28 -12.48
CA LEU A 158 -1.21 5.20 -11.88
C LEU A 158 -1.91 4.51 -10.68
N LEU A 159 -2.95 5.14 -10.11
CA LEU A 159 -3.71 4.55 -9.01
C LEU A 159 -5.16 5.04 -9.02
N THR A 160 -6.07 4.15 -9.42
CA THR A 160 -7.52 4.40 -9.40
C THR A 160 -8.21 3.68 -8.25
N ARG A 161 -7.58 2.62 -7.72
CA ARG A 161 -8.11 1.81 -6.62
C ARG A 161 -6.97 1.09 -5.90
N LEU A 162 -7.11 0.92 -4.59
CA LEU A 162 -6.19 0.17 -3.75
C LEU A 162 -6.98 -0.79 -2.87
N VAL A 163 -6.61 -2.07 -2.83
CA VAL A 163 -7.19 -3.05 -1.93
C VAL A 163 -6.14 -3.48 -0.93
N LEU A 164 -6.46 -3.41 0.37
CA LEU A 164 -5.55 -3.78 1.45
C LEU A 164 -6.11 -4.95 2.25
N THR A 165 -5.30 -5.97 2.46
CA THR A 165 -5.55 -7.03 3.44
C THR A 165 -4.74 -6.72 4.69
N VAL A 166 -5.41 -6.56 5.82
CA VAL A 166 -4.83 -6.10 7.09
C VAL A 166 -4.88 -7.22 8.11
N ASP A 167 -3.78 -7.45 8.82
CA ASP A 167 -3.77 -8.43 9.91
C ASP A 167 -4.51 -7.84 11.13
N PRO A 168 -5.53 -8.50 11.65
CA PRO A 168 -6.33 -7.98 12.77
C PRO A 168 -5.56 -7.94 14.10
N LYS A 169 -4.43 -8.65 14.22
CA LYS A 169 -3.65 -8.73 15.47
C LYS A 169 -2.76 -7.51 15.69
N ASP A 170 -2.15 -7.03 14.61
CA ASP A 170 -1.17 -5.93 14.67
C ASP A 170 -1.52 -4.75 13.75
N SER A 171 -2.61 -4.86 12.99
CA SER A 171 -3.06 -3.87 12.00
C SER A 171 -2.00 -3.56 10.93
N ILE A 172 -1.12 -4.52 10.63
CA ILE A 172 -0.13 -4.41 9.56
C ILE A 172 -0.72 -4.94 8.25
N VAL A 173 -0.45 -4.22 7.16
CA VAL A 173 -0.82 -4.64 5.80
C VAL A 173 0.00 -5.87 5.42
N ARG A 174 -0.69 -6.95 5.07
CA ARG A 174 -0.08 -8.18 4.56
C ARG A 174 -0.13 -8.27 3.05
N GLN A 175 -1.13 -7.64 2.44
CA GLN A 175 -1.23 -7.58 0.98
C GLN A 175 -1.79 -6.22 0.55
N ALA A 176 -1.29 -5.72 -0.56
CA ALA A 176 -1.80 -4.54 -1.25
C ALA A 176 -1.99 -4.85 -2.73
N VAL A 177 -3.15 -4.55 -3.29
CA VAL A 177 -3.43 -4.66 -4.72
C VAL A 177 -3.72 -3.27 -5.26
N LEU A 178 -2.85 -2.78 -6.13
CA LEU A 178 -2.97 -1.49 -6.78
C LEU A 178 -3.58 -1.68 -8.17
N TYR A 179 -4.51 -0.83 -8.54
CA TYR A 179 -5.15 -0.80 -9.87
C TYR A 179 -4.84 0.53 -10.55
N ASP A 180 -4.40 0.48 -11.80
CA ASP A 180 -4.24 1.66 -12.63
C ASP A 180 -5.52 1.97 -13.46
N GLN A 181 -5.48 3.02 -14.29
CA GLN A 181 -6.61 3.41 -15.13
C GLN A 181 -6.96 2.37 -16.21
N PHE A 182 -6.03 1.50 -16.59
CA PHE A 182 -6.23 0.43 -17.56
C PHE A 182 -6.65 -0.88 -16.94
N GLN A 183 -6.87 -0.88 -15.60
CA GLN A 183 -7.18 -2.05 -14.80
C GLN A 183 -6.03 -3.09 -14.79
N ASN A 184 -4.80 -2.67 -15.07
CA ASN A 184 -3.64 -3.47 -14.70
C ASN A 184 -3.56 -3.54 -13.18
N THR A 185 -3.00 -4.63 -12.65
CA THR A 185 -2.84 -4.78 -11.21
C THR A 185 -1.41 -5.03 -10.81
N VAL A 186 -1.03 -4.48 -9.65
CA VAL A 186 0.19 -4.85 -8.96
C VAL A 186 -0.20 -5.37 -7.58
N THR A 187 -0.03 -6.65 -7.36
CA THR A 187 -0.25 -7.30 -6.07
C THR A 187 1.07 -7.42 -5.32
N MET A 188 1.15 -6.81 -4.15
CA MET A 188 2.29 -6.89 -3.24
C MET A 188 1.88 -7.72 -2.01
N THR A 189 2.62 -8.76 -1.70
CA THR A 189 2.42 -9.55 -0.47
C THR A 189 3.65 -9.41 0.42
N PHE A 190 3.44 -9.05 1.69
CA PHE A 190 4.50 -8.80 2.66
C PHE A 190 4.58 -9.90 3.70
N THR A 191 5.79 -10.42 3.89
CA THR A 191 6.12 -11.45 4.88
C THR A 191 7.28 -10.98 5.76
N LYS A 192 7.48 -11.64 6.90
CA LYS A 192 8.56 -11.33 7.85
C LYS A 192 8.63 -9.84 8.20
N VAL A 193 7.45 -9.24 8.39
CA VAL A 193 7.36 -7.80 8.70
C VAL A 193 7.89 -7.54 10.10
N THR A 194 8.85 -6.64 10.20
CA THR A 194 9.41 -6.13 11.46
C THR A 194 9.27 -4.63 11.48
N VAL A 195 8.74 -4.06 12.56
CA VAL A 195 8.57 -2.62 12.75
C VAL A 195 9.45 -2.13 13.88
N ASN A 196 9.90 -0.87 13.78
CA ASN A 196 10.69 -0.19 14.80
C ASN A 196 11.99 -0.94 15.18
N ALA A 197 12.67 -1.49 14.16
CA ALA A 197 13.94 -2.20 14.32
C ALA A 197 15.16 -1.27 14.48
N GLY A 198 14.96 0.05 14.39
CA GLY A 198 16.04 1.03 14.48
C GLY A 198 16.92 1.07 13.23
N LEU A 199 16.32 1.03 12.03
CA LEU A 199 17.08 1.05 10.78
C LEU A 199 17.97 2.30 10.69
N ALA A 200 19.27 2.09 10.40
CA ALA A 200 20.23 3.17 10.25
C ALA A 200 19.91 4.03 9.02
N ASP A 201 20.16 5.34 9.10
CA ASP A 201 19.92 6.27 7.98
C ASP A 201 20.82 5.97 6.78
N SER A 202 22.03 5.40 7.01
CA SER A 202 22.93 4.96 5.97
C SER A 202 22.34 3.92 5.02
N LEU A 203 21.33 3.15 5.47
CA LEU A 203 20.62 2.19 4.62
C LEU A 203 19.89 2.87 3.46
N PHE A 204 19.51 4.13 3.62
CA PHE A 204 18.76 4.94 2.68
C PHE A 204 19.65 5.93 1.89
N ALA A 205 20.95 5.91 2.15
CA ALA A 205 21.94 6.62 1.34
C ALA A 205 22.30 5.77 0.10
N PHE A 206 22.38 6.42 -1.06
CA PHE A 206 22.78 5.75 -2.30
C PHE A 206 23.89 6.51 -2.99
N THR A 207 24.95 5.78 -3.31
CA THR A 207 26.04 6.28 -4.15
C THR A 207 26.08 5.46 -5.44
N PRO A 208 25.98 6.10 -6.62
CA PRO A 208 26.09 5.39 -7.88
C PRO A 208 27.39 4.57 -7.95
N PRO A 209 27.35 3.31 -8.38
CA PRO A 209 28.58 2.53 -8.60
C PRO A 209 29.49 3.19 -9.62
N ALA A 210 30.80 2.93 -9.51
CA ALA A 210 31.78 3.45 -10.44
C ALA A 210 31.44 3.02 -11.88
N GLY A 211 31.44 3.99 -12.81
CA GLY A 211 31.11 3.76 -14.22
C GLY A 211 29.62 3.65 -14.53
N ALA A 212 28.72 3.75 -13.55
CA ALA A 212 27.29 3.76 -13.81
C ALA A 212 26.86 5.09 -14.48
N ALA A 213 26.07 4.99 -15.55
CA ALA A 213 25.46 6.14 -16.17
C ALA A 213 24.35 6.72 -15.26
N VAL A 214 24.45 8.02 -14.93
CA VAL A 214 23.40 8.70 -14.15
C VAL A 214 22.56 9.53 -15.11
N VAL A 215 21.25 9.21 -15.20
CA VAL A 215 20.31 9.89 -16.08
C VAL A 215 19.15 10.47 -15.26
N PRO A 216 18.55 11.59 -15.69
CA PRO A 216 17.36 12.11 -15.01
C PRO A 216 16.21 11.11 -15.03
N LEU A 217 15.49 11.01 -13.91
CA LEU A 217 14.19 10.35 -13.86
C LEU A 217 13.15 11.33 -14.38
N GLU A 218 12.76 11.19 -15.65
CA GLU A 218 11.72 12.01 -16.26
C GLU A 218 10.38 11.73 -15.56
N PRO A 219 9.60 12.76 -15.20
CA PRO A 219 8.24 12.57 -14.73
C PRO A 219 7.39 12.04 -15.89
N ARG A 220 6.78 10.87 -15.71
CA ARG A 220 5.78 10.32 -16.64
C ARG A 220 4.40 10.92 -16.36
#